data_265cb7c584a05130b19ad6b814b4a794
#
_entry.id   265cb7c584a05130b19ad6b814b4a794
#
_cell.length_a   1.000
_cell.length_b   1.000
_cell.length_c   1.000
_cell.angle_alpha   90.00
_cell.angle_beta   90.00
_cell.angle_gamma   90.00
#
_symmetry.space_group_name_H-M   'P 1'
#
loop_
_entity.id
_entity.type
_entity.pdbx_description
1 polymer ?
#
loop_
_entity_poly.entity_id
_entity_poly.type
_entity_poly.pdbx_seq_one_letter_code
_entity_poly.pdbx_strand_id
1 'polypeptide(L)'
;IANGKAEVLSRPNVVTLQGQEAVINIGGDVPVPTVSTTNSTVTTSIEYRPAGIILRCCPMVNEAGQITSRIHTEVSSPQYVEEMKAYSFQRRSVDTTVRLQDGETLIIGGLISSEEIRSMSKLPFLGDLPILGQLFRSVHTSKTTSEVFIMLRAEILNK
;
A
#
# COMPACT_ATOMS: atom_id res chain seq x y z
N ILE A 1 14.05 23.63 2.09
CA ILE A 1 12.81 22.84 2.30
C ILE A 1 12.60 22.08 1.00
N ALA A 2 12.90 20.77 0.97
CA ALA A 2 12.60 19.93 -0.18
C ALA A 2 11.12 19.53 -0.09
N ASN A 3 10.30 20.01 -1.01
CA ASN A 3 8.89 19.65 -1.11
C ASN A 3 8.77 18.61 -2.21
N GLY A 4 8.84 17.34 -1.85
CA GLY A 4 8.67 16.22 -2.76
C GLY A 4 7.23 15.73 -2.74
N LYS A 5 6.56 15.69 -3.91
CA LYS A 5 5.27 15.04 -4.11
C LYS A 5 5.50 13.81 -4.99
N ALA A 6 5.08 12.66 -4.54
CA ALA A 6 5.06 11.45 -5.33
C ALA A 6 3.62 10.95 -5.45
N GLU A 7 3.22 10.55 -6.65
CA GLU A 7 1.91 10.00 -6.94
C GLU A 7 2.09 8.66 -7.67
N VAL A 8 1.44 7.63 -7.18
CA VAL A 8 1.44 6.30 -7.81
C VAL A 8 0.00 5.90 -8.08
N LEU A 9 -0.29 5.61 -9.34
CA LEU A 9 -1.62 5.18 -9.78
C LEU A 9 -1.53 3.79 -10.41
N SER A 10 -2.35 2.86 -9.89
CA SER A 10 -2.48 1.50 -10.42
C SER A 10 -3.94 1.25 -10.79
N ARG A 11 -4.20 0.80 -12.01
CA ARG A 11 -5.54 0.56 -12.55
C ARG A 11 -5.66 -0.85 -13.11
N PRO A 12 -5.80 -1.89 -12.27
CA PRO A 12 -6.12 -3.22 -12.76
C PRO A 12 -7.55 -3.23 -13.30
N ASN A 13 -7.77 -3.88 -14.45
CA ASN A 13 -9.10 -4.07 -15.01
C ASN A 13 -9.30 -5.52 -15.46
N VAL A 14 -10.51 -5.98 -15.39
CA VAL A 14 -10.89 -7.34 -15.80
C VAL A 14 -12.34 -7.34 -16.29
N VAL A 15 -12.60 -8.16 -17.29
CA VAL A 15 -13.95 -8.38 -17.82
C VAL A 15 -14.39 -9.78 -17.46
N THR A 16 -15.63 -9.92 -16.97
CA THR A 16 -16.20 -11.22 -16.61
C THR A 16 -17.71 -11.23 -16.88
N LEU A 17 -18.26 -12.43 -16.91
CA LEU A 17 -19.70 -12.63 -16.95
C LEU A 17 -20.32 -12.44 -15.57
N GLN A 18 -21.58 -12.05 -15.53
CA GLN A 18 -22.33 -11.95 -14.28
C GLN A 18 -22.36 -13.29 -13.54
N GLY A 19 -22.14 -13.26 -12.24
CA GLY A 19 -22.10 -14.46 -11.39
C GLY A 19 -20.83 -15.30 -11.51
N GLN A 20 -19.88 -14.90 -12.37
CA GLN A 20 -18.58 -15.56 -12.49
C GLN A 20 -17.50 -14.78 -11.76
N GLU A 21 -16.71 -15.52 -10.98
CA GLU A 21 -15.52 -14.92 -10.35
C GLU A 21 -14.41 -14.71 -11.39
N ALA A 22 -13.89 -13.50 -11.43
CA ALA A 22 -12.69 -13.18 -12.19
C ALA A 22 -11.55 -12.86 -11.26
N VAL A 23 -10.34 -13.32 -11.64
CA VAL A 23 -9.11 -13.07 -10.90
C VAL A 23 -8.06 -12.54 -11.87
N ILE A 24 -7.45 -11.43 -11.55
CA ILE A 24 -6.28 -10.92 -12.27
C ILE A 24 -5.12 -10.72 -11.29
N ASN A 25 -3.95 -11.24 -11.64
CA ASN A 25 -2.70 -11.08 -10.92
C ASN A 25 -1.69 -10.39 -11.82
N ILE A 26 -1.19 -9.25 -11.37
CA ILE A 26 -0.19 -8.45 -12.10
C ILE A 26 0.98 -8.22 -11.17
N GLY A 27 2.12 -8.83 -11.46
CA GLY A 27 3.29 -8.72 -10.60
C GLY A 27 4.36 -9.76 -10.96
N GLY A 28 5.22 -10.04 -9.99
CA GLY A 28 6.29 -11.02 -10.10
C GLY A 28 6.59 -11.69 -8.76
N ASP A 29 7.43 -12.70 -8.81
CA ASP A 29 7.86 -13.41 -7.61
C ASP A 29 9.18 -12.84 -7.10
N VAL A 30 9.21 -12.53 -5.80
CA VAL A 30 10.40 -11.99 -5.12
C VAL A 30 11.11 -13.13 -4.39
N PRO A 31 12.38 -13.37 -4.66
CA PRO A 31 13.16 -14.38 -3.96
C PRO A 31 13.48 -13.93 -2.54
N VAL A 32 13.02 -14.67 -1.55
CA VAL A 32 13.29 -14.43 -0.13
C VAL A 32 14.22 -15.52 0.39
N PRO A 33 15.47 -15.19 0.78
CA PRO A 33 16.37 -16.15 1.35
C PRO A 33 15.92 -16.55 2.76
N THR A 34 15.81 -17.84 3.01
CA THR A 34 15.52 -18.42 4.32
C THR A 34 16.74 -19.21 4.78
N VAL A 35 17.28 -18.84 5.92
CA VAL A 35 18.44 -19.51 6.51
C VAL A 35 17.97 -20.44 7.63
N SER A 36 18.29 -21.73 7.50
CA SER A 36 18.03 -22.73 8.52
C SER A 36 19.36 -23.29 9.02
N THR A 37 19.53 -23.32 10.34
CA THR A 37 20.71 -23.90 10.99
C THR A 37 20.30 -25.16 11.72
N THR A 38 20.81 -26.31 11.28
CA THR A 38 20.59 -27.59 11.91
C THR A 38 21.94 -28.26 12.17
N ASN A 39 22.23 -28.63 13.43
CA ASN A 39 23.47 -29.34 13.82
C ASN A 39 24.76 -28.72 13.24
N SER A 40 24.94 -27.40 13.40
CA SER A 40 26.09 -26.64 12.89
C SER A 40 26.19 -26.54 11.35
N THR A 41 25.22 -27.04 10.62
CA THR A 41 25.14 -26.85 9.18
C THR A 41 24.15 -25.73 8.84
N VAL A 42 24.65 -24.73 8.14
CA VAL A 42 23.82 -23.60 7.65
C VAL A 42 23.37 -23.94 6.25
N THR A 43 22.05 -24.03 6.08
CA THR A 43 21.43 -24.24 4.76
C THR A 43 20.64 -22.99 4.41
N THR A 44 20.93 -22.42 3.23
CA THR A 44 20.16 -21.32 2.67
C THR A 44 19.23 -21.85 1.61
N SER A 45 17.93 -21.62 1.77
CA SER A 45 16.92 -21.93 0.76
C SER A 45 16.29 -20.64 0.28
N ILE A 46 15.81 -20.63 -0.96
CA ILE A 46 15.13 -19.46 -1.55
C ILE A 46 13.65 -19.80 -1.63
N GLU A 47 12.82 -18.99 -0.97
CA GLU A 47 11.38 -19.04 -1.08
C GLU A 47 10.93 -17.89 -1.99
N TYR A 48 10.08 -18.18 -2.98
CA TYR A 48 9.52 -17.17 -3.85
C TYR A 48 8.18 -16.69 -3.29
N ARG A 49 8.05 -15.39 -3.11
CA ARG A 49 6.80 -14.75 -2.63
C ARG A 49 6.24 -13.82 -3.69
N PRO A 50 4.96 -13.99 -4.06
CA PRO A 50 4.33 -13.12 -5.04
C PRO A 50 4.22 -11.69 -4.51
N ALA A 51 4.53 -10.74 -5.38
CA ALA A 51 4.36 -9.31 -5.12
C ALA A 51 3.72 -8.66 -6.35
N GLY A 52 2.89 -7.64 -6.10
CA GLY A 52 2.17 -6.94 -7.16
C GLY A 52 0.72 -6.70 -6.79
N ILE A 53 -0.17 -6.76 -7.77
CA ILE A 53 -1.59 -6.45 -7.64
C ILE A 53 -2.40 -7.71 -7.88
N ILE A 54 -3.31 -8.01 -6.96
CA ILE A 54 -4.30 -9.06 -7.09
C ILE A 54 -5.67 -8.40 -7.02
N LEU A 55 -6.52 -8.68 -7.99
CA LEU A 55 -7.92 -8.28 -8.00
C LEU A 55 -8.78 -9.52 -8.23
N ARG A 56 -9.70 -9.79 -7.32
CA ARG A 56 -10.78 -10.76 -7.48
C ARG A 56 -12.10 -10.04 -7.43
N CYS A 57 -12.98 -10.34 -8.34
CA CYS A 57 -14.32 -9.78 -8.34
C CYS A 57 -15.35 -10.81 -8.81
N CYS A 58 -16.55 -10.72 -8.22
CA CYS A 58 -17.69 -11.53 -8.62
C CYS A 58 -18.90 -10.57 -8.74
N PRO A 59 -19.20 -10.05 -9.95
CA PRO A 59 -20.30 -9.13 -10.16
C PRO A 59 -21.63 -9.88 -10.36
N MET A 60 -22.70 -9.28 -9.84
CA MET A 60 -24.09 -9.69 -10.11
C MET A 60 -24.90 -8.45 -10.47
N VAL A 61 -25.67 -8.54 -11.52
CA VAL A 61 -26.56 -7.46 -11.98
C VAL A 61 -27.99 -7.83 -11.62
N ASN A 62 -28.72 -6.90 -11.00
CA ASN A 62 -30.14 -7.08 -10.73
C ASN A 62 -31.02 -6.55 -11.88
N GLU A 63 -32.33 -6.78 -11.81
CA GLU A 63 -33.29 -6.33 -12.80
C GLU A 63 -33.33 -4.80 -12.98
N ALA A 64 -32.90 -4.05 -11.97
CA ALA A 64 -32.83 -2.59 -12.02
C ALA A 64 -31.52 -2.07 -12.64
N GLY A 65 -30.66 -2.94 -13.17
CA GLY A 65 -29.38 -2.55 -13.77
C GLY A 65 -28.28 -2.16 -12.75
N GLN A 66 -28.48 -2.47 -11.47
CA GLN A 66 -27.45 -2.21 -10.45
C GLN A 66 -26.50 -3.40 -10.37
N ILE A 67 -25.21 -3.09 -10.24
CA ILE A 67 -24.12 -4.06 -10.13
C ILE A 67 -23.78 -4.24 -8.66
N THR A 68 -23.98 -5.43 -8.10
CA THR A 68 -23.48 -5.82 -6.79
C THR A 68 -22.24 -6.66 -7.00
N SER A 69 -21.10 -6.22 -6.48
CA SER A 69 -19.84 -6.93 -6.66
C SER A 69 -19.18 -7.22 -5.32
N ARG A 70 -18.79 -8.48 -5.14
CA ARG A 70 -17.82 -8.85 -4.10
C ARG A 70 -16.42 -8.64 -4.66
N ILE A 71 -15.59 -7.92 -3.92
CA ILE A 71 -14.29 -7.50 -4.36
C ILE A 71 -13.27 -7.81 -3.29
N HIS A 72 -12.19 -8.45 -3.71
CA HIS A 72 -10.95 -8.57 -2.97
C HIS A 72 -9.84 -7.94 -3.81
N THR A 73 -9.19 -6.92 -3.29
CA THR A 73 -8.03 -6.34 -3.93
C THR A 73 -6.86 -6.30 -2.96
N GLU A 74 -5.70 -6.68 -3.44
CA GLU A 74 -4.45 -6.66 -2.69
C GLU A 74 -3.35 -6.04 -3.56
N VAL A 75 -2.60 -5.12 -2.97
CA VAL A 75 -1.39 -4.53 -3.55
C VAL A 75 -0.23 -4.83 -2.62
N SER A 76 0.76 -5.55 -3.11
CA SER A 76 1.97 -5.92 -2.37
C SER A 76 3.20 -5.33 -3.04
N SER A 77 3.98 -4.55 -2.31
CA SER A 77 5.21 -3.92 -2.78
C SER A 77 6.40 -4.42 -1.97
N PRO A 78 7.38 -5.08 -2.61
CA PRO A 78 8.59 -5.51 -1.93
C PRO A 78 9.53 -4.32 -1.74
N GLN A 79 10.18 -4.27 -0.60
CA GLN A 79 11.21 -3.29 -0.27
C GLN A 79 12.40 -4.01 0.33
N TYR A 80 13.56 -3.88 -0.28
CA TYR A 80 14.78 -4.48 0.24
C TYR A 80 15.30 -3.67 1.43
N VAL A 81 15.57 -4.36 2.54
CA VAL A 81 16.12 -3.77 3.78
C VAL A 81 17.56 -4.25 3.93
N GLU A 82 18.51 -3.35 3.68
CA GLU A 82 19.96 -3.69 3.68
C GLU A 82 20.46 -4.19 5.03
N GLU A 83 19.97 -3.62 6.13
CA GLU A 83 20.36 -3.98 7.49
C GLU A 83 20.02 -5.44 7.83
N MET A 84 18.90 -5.92 7.32
CA MET A 84 18.46 -7.29 7.53
C MET A 84 18.84 -8.23 6.37
N LYS A 85 19.35 -7.72 5.26
CA LYS A 85 19.58 -8.43 4.00
C LYS A 85 18.36 -9.24 3.56
N ALA A 86 17.18 -8.66 3.74
CA ALA A 86 15.90 -9.31 3.51
C ALA A 86 14.90 -8.36 2.88
N TYR A 87 13.81 -8.91 2.33
CA TYR A 87 12.71 -8.12 1.80
C TYR A 87 11.62 -7.91 2.84
N SER A 88 11.18 -6.67 2.98
CA SER A 88 9.94 -6.29 3.65
C SER A 88 8.84 -6.12 2.63
N PHE A 89 7.64 -6.59 2.92
CA PHE A 89 6.48 -6.47 2.03
C PHE A 89 5.47 -5.50 2.61
N GLN A 90 5.26 -4.38 1.93
CA GLN A 90 4.16 -3.49 2.24
C GLN A 90 2.92 -3.99 1.52
N ARG A 91 1.89 -4.35 2.29
CA ARG A 91 0.64 -4.90 1.77
C ARG A 91 -0.53 -3.97 2.08
N ARG A 92 -1.37 -3.74 1.09
CA ARG A 92 -2.64 -3.03 1.21
C ARG A 92 -3.72 -3.90 0.62
N SER A 93 -4.73 -4.26 1.42
CA SER A 93 -5.82 -5.13 0.96
C SER A 93 -7.16 -4.59 1.40
N VAL A 94 -8.17 -4.83 0.58
CA VAL A 94 -9.57 -4.53 0.86
C VAL A 94 -10.43 -5.72 0.44
N ASP A 95 -11.27 -6.16 1.36
CA ASP A 95 -12.33 -7.14 1.15
C ASP A 95 -13.66 -6.48 1.40
N THR A 96 -14.50 -6.38 0.38
CA THR A 96 -15.79 -5.72 0.52
C THR A 96 -16.82 -6.21 -0.49
N THR A 97 -18.09 -5.98 -0.19
CA THR A 97 -19.17 -6.14 -1.14
C THR A 97 -19.88 -4.82 -1.30
N VAL A 98 -19.93 -4.32 -2.53
CA VAL A 98 -20.49 -3.01 -2.85
C VAL A 98 -21.57 -3.14 -3.91
N ARG A 99 -22.46 -2.14 -3.95
CA ARG A 99 -23.46 -1.97 -4.98
C ARG A 99 -23.29 -0.60 -5.61
N LEU A 100 -23.26 -0.56 -6.92
CA LEU A 100 -23.12 0.64 -7.72
C LEU A 100 -23.99 0.58 -8.99
N GLN A 101 -24.21 1.72 -9.60
CA GLN A 101 -24.88 1.82 -10.89
C GLN A 101 -23.89 1.58 -12.02
N ASP A 102 -24.41 1.29 -13.21
CA ASP A 102 -23.58 1.15 -14.40
C ASP A 102 -22.77 2.43 -14.69
N GLY A 103 -21.47 2.29 -14.85
CA GLY A 103 -20.52 3.39 -15.08
C GLY A 103 -20.18 4.23 -13.84
N GLU A 104 -20.75 3.94 -12.67
CA GLU A 104 -20.48 4.66 -11.43
C GLU A 104 -19.08 4.34 -10.88
N THR A 105 -18.46 5.35 -10.27
CA THR A 105 -17.20 5.21 -9.55
C THR A 105 -17.42 5.42 -8.04
N LEU A 106 -17.06 4.43 -7.26
CA LEU A 106 -17.20 4.44 -5.79
C LEU A 106 -15.84 4.35 -5.11
N ILE A 107 -15.64 5.15 -4.07
CA ILE A 107 -14.49 4.99 -3.17
C ILE A 107 -14.83 3.90 -2.16
N ILE A 108 -14.11 2.79 -2.21
CA ILE A 108 -14.36 1.62 -1.36
C ILE A 108 -13.47 1.55 -0.13
N GLY A 109 -12.40 2.34 -0.11
CA GLY A 109 -11.51 2.43 1.05
C GLY A 109 -10.45 3.49 0.86
N GLY A 110 -9.81 3.84 1.96
CA GLY A 110 -8.72 4.79 1.95
C GLY A 110 -8.04 4.90 3.31
N LEU A 111 -6.86 5.49 3.31
CA LEU A 111 -6.10 5.80 4.51
C LEU A 111 -5.46 7.17 4.33
N ILE A 112 -5.62 8.01 5.32
CA ILE A 112 -4.89 9.26 5.44
C ILE A 112 -4.02 9.15 6.68
N SER A 113 -2.71 9.21 6.50
CA SER A 113 -1.72 9.16 7.57
C SER A 113 -0.88 10.42 7.54
N SER A 114 -0.73 11.06 8.70
CA SER A 114 0.14 12.23 8.87
C SER A 114 1.10 11.96 10.02
N GLU A 115 2.38 12.01 9.73
CA GLU A 115 3.45 11.84 10.70
C GLU A 115 4.24 13.14 10.82
N GLU A 116 4.39 13.64 12.03
CA GLU A 116 5.18 14.83 12.32
C GLU A 116 6.28 14.46 13.32
N ILE A 117 7.52 14.55 12.88
CA ILE A 117 8.69 14.30 13.71
C ILE A 117 9.37 15.63 14.00
N ARG A 118 9.44 15.97 15.28
CA ARG A 118 10.17 17.15 15.77
C ARG A 118 11.44 16.70 16.49
N SER A 119 12.56 16.98 15.90
CA SER A 119 13.87 16.75 16.50
C SER A 119 14.43 18.07 17.00
N MET A 120 14.70 18.14 18.30
CA MET A 120 15.35 19.29 18.93
C MET A 120 16.75 18.91 19.36
N SER A 121 17.74 19.55 18.76
CA SER A 121 19.13 19.45 19.18
C SER A 121 19.52 20.75 19.89
N LYS A 122 19.96 20.63 21.15
CA LYS A 122 20.50 21.75 21.92
C LYS A 122 21.87 21.37 22.49
N LEU A 123 22.77 22.34 22.55
CA LEU A 123 24.02 22.16 23.27
C LEU A 123 23.76 22.28 24.78
N PRO A 124 24.27 21.32 25.62
CA PRO A 124 24.12 21.41 27.04
C PRO A 124 24.69 22.75 27.57
N PHE A 125 24.02 23.36 28.52
CA PHE A 125 24.34 24.65 29.15
C PHE A 125 24.16 25.89 28.26
N LEU A 126 24.53 25.86 26.97
CA LEU A 126 24.45 27.01 26.08
C LEU A 126 23.02 27.20 25.52
N GLY A 127 22.28 26.12 25.32
CA GLY A 127 20.91 26.16 24.81
C GLY A 127 19.87 26.66 25.82
N ASP A 128 20.22 26.78 27.10
CA ASP A 128 19.31 27.20 28.17
C ASP A 128 19.50 28.68 28.60
N LEU A 129 20.39 29.41 27.91
CA LEU A 129 20.59 30.84 28.15
C LEU A 129 19.40 31.67 27.71
N PRO A 130 18.94 32.64 28.53
CA PRO A 130 17.67 33.36 28.29
C PRO A 130 17.65 34.25 27.04
N ILE A 131 18.81 34.66 26.51
CA ILE A 131 18.90 35.53 25.32
C ILE A 131 19.61 34.83 24.16
N LEU A 132 20.70 34.11 24.44
CA LEU A 132 21.56 33.50 23.42
C LEU A 132 21.17 32.04 23.11
N GLY A 133 20.31 31.40 23.92
CA GLY A 133 19.95 30.00 23.76
C GLY A 133 19.30 29.67 22.41
N GLN A 134 18.65 30.59 21.76
CA GLN A 134 18.09 30.41 20.44
C GLN A 134 19.13 30.15 19.34
N LEU A 135 20.33 30.71 19.46
CA LEU A 135 21.45 30.48 18.53
C LEU A 135 22.06 29.08 18.67
N PHE A 136 21.86 28.44 19.82
CA PHE A 136 22.39 27.11 20.14
C PHE A 136 21.34 26.00 20.15
N ARG A 137 20.17 26.30 19.60
CA ARG A 137 19.08 25.33 19.39
C ARG A 137 18.83 25.16 17.90
N SER A 138 18.73 23.93 17.48
CA SER A 138 18.25 23.58 16.15
C SER A 138 16.97 22.76 16.29
N VAL A 139 15.90 23.22 15.70
CA VAL A 139 14.63 22.49 15.64
C VAL A 139 14.41 22.06 14.19
N HIS A 140 14.42 20.75 13.98
CA HIS A 140 14.09 20.17 12.69
C HIS A 140 12.72 19.52 12.77
N THR A 141 11.78 20.03 11.99
CA THR A 141 10.42 19.46 11.88
C THR A 141 10.29 18.79 10.51
N SER A 142 10.03 17.50 10.52
CA SER A 142 9.69 16.73 9.33
C SER A 142 8.23 16.33 9.41
N LYS A 143 7.44 16.68 8.39
CA LYS A 143 6.04 16.30 8.27
C LYS A 143 5.86 15.48 6.99
N THR A 144 5.40 14.25 7.15
CA THR A 144 5.07 13.35 6.06
C THR A 144 3.57 13.07 6.07
N THR A 145 2.89 13.37 4.98
CA THR A 145 1.48 13.03 4.79
C THR A 145 1.37 12.01 3.66
N SER A 146 0.71 10.89 3.96
CA SER A 146 0.47 9.82 3.01
C SER A 146 -1.03 9.59 2.89
N GLU A 147 -1.53 9.59 1.66
CA GLU A 147 -2.93 9.36 1.35
C GLU A 147 -3.05 8.19 0.37
N VAL A 148 -3.93 7.26 0.67
CA VAL A 148 -4.25 6.11 -0.18
C VAL A 148 -5.75 6.07 -0.36
N PHE A 149 -6.20 6.01 -1.61
CA PHE A 149 -7.62 5.81 -1.94
C PHE A 149 -7.74 4.61 -2.88
N ILE A 150 -8.75 3.80 -2.62
CA ILE A 150 -9.12 2.65 -3.45
C ILE A 150 -10.49 2.95 -4.03
N MET A 151 -10.55 3.06 -5.36
CA MET A 151 -11.75 3.36 -6.11
C MET A 151 -12.12 2.18 -6.99
N LEU A 152 -13.41 1.92 -7.10
CA LEU A 152 -13.99 0.93 -7.98
C LEU A 152 -14.88 1.60 -9.02
N ARG A 153 -14.74 1.17 -10.25
CA ARG A 153 -15.69 1.45 -11.34
C ARG A 153 -16.13 0.14 -11.98
N ALA A 154 -17.41 -0.02 -12.20
CA ALA A 154 -17.95 -1.15 -12.93
C ALA A 154 -18.86 -0.66 -14.06
N GLU A 155 -18.81 -1.35 -15.19
CA GLU A 155 -19.59 -1.06 -16.37
C GLU A 155 -20.18 -2.34 -16.95
N ILE A 156 -21.42 -2.25 -17.44
CA ILE A 156 -22.09 -3.34 -18.14
C ILE A 156 -21.75 -3.23 -19.62
N LEU A 157 -21.07 -4.25 -20.14
CA LEU A 157 -20.78 -4.33 -21.56
C LEU A 157 -21.96 -5.02 -22.28
N ASN A 158 -22.85 -4.24 -22.85
CA ASN A 158 -23.88 -4.75 -23.72
C ASN A 158 -23.29 -4.98 -25.12
N LYS A 159 -23.42 -6.20 -25.62
CA LYS A 159 -23.05 -6.56 -26.99
C LYS A 159 -24.27 -6.70 -27.84
#